data_511a9befcc719251edef6e929ab70de4
#
_entry.id   511a9befcc719251edef6e929ab70de4
#
_cell.length_a   1.000
_cell.length_b   1.000
_cell.length_c   1.000
_cell.angle_alpha   90.00
_cell.angle_beta   90.00
_cell.angle_gamma   90.00
#
_symmetry.space_group_name_H-M   'P 1'
#
loop_
_entity.id
_entity.type
_entity.pdbx_description
1 polymer ?
#
loop_
_entity_poly.entity_id
_entity_poly.type
_entity_poly.pdbx_seq_one_letter_code
_entity_poly.pdbx_strand_id
1 'polypeptide(L)'
;ILMDQRGCGRSEPFASINQNTTQDLIADIDALRCYLNVPKFILFGGSWGSTLALSYAIEHTQACLGFVLRGVFLGTRAEINWFLNDMRRFFPEAWQKFVSAVSPSERSDLLTAFYRRLTSPSKPIAMQAAQAWAAYENSCATLAAVSREAGDRALSLALLEAHYFLHDCFLPENYILDHVKNLSHLPAFVV
;
A
#
# COMPACT_ATOMS: atom_id res chain seq x y z
N ILE A 1 6.71 14.60 11.45
CA ILE A 1 7.69 13.60 10.97
C ILE A 1 7.04 12.85 9.84
N LEU A 2 7.78 12.68 8.74
CA LEU A 2 7.41 11.83 7.61
C LEU A 2 8.38 10.66 7.59
N MET A 3 7.86 9.45 7.44
CA MET A 3 8.63 8.22 7.38
C MET A 3 8.47 7.60 6.00
N ASP A 4 9.58 7.33 5.33
CA ASP A 4 9.59 6.43 4.20
C ASP A 4 9.66 5.00 4.76
N GLN A 5 8.65 4.16 4.52
CA GLN A 5 8.65 2.77 4.99
C GLN A 5 9.77 1.95 4.35
N ARG A 6 10.09 0.79 4.91
CA ARG A 6 11.08 -0.15 4.37
C ARG A 6 10.88 -0.34 2.87
N GLY A 7 11.96 -0.30 2.09
CA GLY A 7 11.94 -0.47 0.64
C GLY A 7 11.43 0.73 -0.15
N CYS A 8 10.96 1.80 0.48
CA CYS A 8 10.43 2.99 -0.18
C CYS A 8 11.32 4.23 0.02
N GLY A 9 11.21 5.17 -0.92
CA GLY A 9 11.78 6.48 -0.82
C GLY A 9 13.29 6.46 -0.59
N ARG A 10 13.73 6.95 0.58
CA ARG A 10 15.13 7.01 0.99
C ARG A 10 15.51 5.88 1.96
N SER A 11 14.55 5.02 2.34
CA SER A 11 14.83 3.89 3.21
C SER A 11 15.49 2.73 2.47
N GLU A 12 16.52 2.15 3.04
CA GLU A 12 17.32 1.06 2.47
C GLU A 12 17.03 -0.28 3.20
N PRO A 13 17.15 -1.42 2.51
CA PRO A 13 17.47 -1.60 1.09
C PRO A 13 16.27 -1.23 0.20
N PHE A 14 16.52 -0.46 -0.88
CA PHE A 14 15.48 -0.01 -1.80
C PHE A 14 14.74 -1.17 -2.47
N ALA A 15 13.40 -1.06 -2.60
CA ALA A 15 12.51 -2.06 -3.19
C ALA A 15 12.65 -3.47 -2.57
N SER A 16 13.12 -3.59 -1.32
CA SER A 16 13.26 -4.87 -0.63
C SER A 16 11.93 -5.32 -0.05
N ILE A 17 11.56 -6.57 -0.33
CA ILE A 17 10.43 -7.27 0.26
C ILE A 17 10.83 -8.17 1.44
N ASN A 18 12.12 -8.26 1.72
CA ASN A 18 12.64 -9.08 2.82
C ASN A 18 12.34 -8.42 4.16
N GLN A 19 11.77 -9.19 5.10
CA GLN A 19 11.34 -8.66 6.40
C GLN A 19 10.49 -7.39 6.25
N ASN A 20 9.56 -7.39 5.30
CA ASN A 20 8.72 -6.26 4.98
C ASN A 20 7.25 -6.69 5.05
N THR A 21 6.76 -6.82 6.28
CA THR A 21 5.39 -7.14 6.66
C THR A 21 4.75 -5.97 7.39
N THR A 22 3.44 -6.00 7.58
CA THR A 22 2.74 -4.98 8.38
C THR A 22 3.26 -4.93 9.80
N GLN A 23 3.57 -6.09 10.39
CA GLN A 23 4.13 -6.19 11.74
C GLN A 23 5.53 -5.56 11.83
N ASP A 24 6.37 -5.75 10.80
CA ASP A 24 7.68 -5.08 10.73
C ASP A 24 7.54 -3.56 10.66
N LEU A 25 6.56 -3.05 9.90
CA LEU A 25 6.32 -1.60 9.80
C LEU A 25 5.76 -1.02 11.10
N ILE A 26 4.90 -1.74 11.80
CA ILE A 26 4.40 -1.36 13.13
C ILE A 26 5.58 -1.25 14.11
N ALA A 27 6.47 -2.24 14.09
CA ALA A 27 7.67 -2.22 14.93
C ALA A 27 8.60 -1.05 14.59
N ASP A 28 8.78 -0.71 13.32
CA ASP A 28 9.58 0.44 12.89
C ASP A 28 8.98 1.76 13.38
N ILE A 29 7.67 1.94 13.30
CA ILE A 29 6.99 3.14 13.80
C ILE A 29 7.21 3.28 15.31
N ASP A 30 7.07 2.20 16.06
CA ASP A 30 7.25 2.25 17.50
C ASP A 30 8.71 2.47 17.91
N ALA A 31 9.65 1.84 17.20
CA ALA A 31 11.08 2.07 17.40
C ALA A 31 11.45 3.54 17.13
N LEU A 32 10.93 4.12 16.05
CA LEU A 32 11.14 5.53 15.72
C LEU A 32 10.54 6.45 16.80
N ARG A 33 9.32 6.17 17.25
CA ARG A 33 8.67 6.89 18.34
C ARG A 33 9.51 6.89 19.60
N CYS A 34 10.01 5.73 20.00
CA CYS A 34 10.87 5.56 21.16
C CYS A 34 12.20 6.31 21.00
N TYR A 35 12.85 6.17 19.85
CA TYR A 35 14.12 6.88 19.55
C TYR A 35 13.98 8.40 19.66
N LEU A 36 12.84 8.94 19.22
CA LEU A 36 12.55 10.37 19.28
C LEU A 36 12.01 10.84 20.63
N ASN A 37 11.87 9.91 21.61
CA ASN A 37 11.29 10.20 22.93
C ASN A 37 9.88 10.85 22.84
N VAL A 38 9.07 10.43 21.88
CA VAL A 38 7.70 10.92 21.70
C VAL A 38 6.74 9.98 22.43
N PRO A 39 6.11 10.40 23.54
CA PRO A 39 5.23 9.52 24.31
C PRO A 39 3.93 9.18 23.54
N LYS A 40 3.35 10.16 22.85
CA LYS A 40 2.12 10.03 22.08
C LYS A 40 2.14 10.92 20.85
N PHE A 41 1.45 10.50 19.77
CA PHE A 41 1.40 11.25 18.53
C PHE A 41 0.08 11.05 17.78
N ILE A 42 -0.20 11.95 16.83
CA ILE A 42 -1.30 11.81 15.87
C ILE A 42 -0.76 11.06 14.64
N LEU A 43 -1.51 10.09 14.19
CA LEU A 43 -1.22 9.33 12.98
C LEU A 43 -1.88 9.99 11.77
N PHE A 44 -1.06 10.32 10.77
CA PHE A 44 -1.53 10.80 9.46
C PHE A 44 -1.24 9.73 8.41
N GLY A 45 -2.28 9.21 7.75
CA GLY A 45 -2.13 8.17 6.74
C GLY A 45 -3.17 8.26 5.63
N GLY A 46 -2.73 8.03 4.40
CA GLY A 46 -3.61 7.94 3.24
C GLY A 46 -3.49 6.57 2.56
N SER A 47 -4.60 6.01 2.03
CA SER A 47 -4.63 4.72 1.37
C SER A 47 -3.98 3.64 2.25
N TRP A 48 -2.94 2.93 1.78
CA TRP A 48 -2.15 2.01 2.59
C TRP A 48 -1.69 2.60 3.94
N GLY A 49 -1.35 3.89 3.96
CA GLY A 49 -0.98 4.58 5.20
C GLY A 49 -2.11 4.63 6.22
N SER A 50 -3.38 4.59 5.81
CA SER A 50 -4.51 4.49 6.74
C SER A 50 -4.62 3.09 7.36
N THR A 51 -4.38 2.03 6.57
CA THR A 51 -4.28 0.65 7.05
C THR A 51 -3.20 0.53 8.12
N LEU A 52 -2.01 1.04 7.81
CA LEU A 52 -0.86 0.98 8.71
C LEU A 52 -1.10 1.80 9.98
N ALA A 53 -1.69 3.00 9.87
CA ALA A 53 -2.02 3.85 11.01
C ALA A 53 -3.02 3.18 11.96
N LEU A 54 -4.08 2.58 11.42
CA LEU A 54 -5.09 1.86 12.20
C LEU A 54 -4.50 0.59 12.83
N SER A 55 -3.71 -0.18 12.07
CA SER A 55 -3.06 -1.39 12.58
C SER A 55 -2.08 -1.08 13.71
N TYR A 56 -1.27 -0.02 13.56
CA TYR A 56 -0.40 0.45 14.63
C TYR A 56 -1.20 0.83 15.89
N ALA A 57 -2.29 1.58 15.74
CA ALA A 57 -3.08 2.02 16.88
C ALA A 57 -3.82 0.88 17.59
N ILE A 58 -4.21 -0.18 16.87
CA ILE A 58 -4.80 -1.37 17.48
C ILE A 58 -3.81 -2.03 18.43
N GLU A 59 -2.54 -2.10 18.05
CA GLU A 59 -1.47 -2.71 18.87
C GLU A 59 -0.90 -1.74 19.92
N HIS A 60 -0.82 -0.45 19.61
CA HIS A 60 -0.17 0.58 20.44
C HIS A 60 -1.13 1.74 20.79
N THR A 61 -2.37 1.44 21.18
CA THR A 61 -3.40 2.44 21.46
C THR A 61 -2.93 3.53 22.44
N GLN A 62 -2.14 3.16 23.43
CA GLN A 62 -1.62 4.08 24.46
C GLN A 62 -0.66 5.15 23.91
N ALA A 63 -0.06 4.91 22.75
CA ALA A 63 0.82 5.85 22.06
C ALA A 63 0.09 6.79 21.11
N CYS A 64 -1.23 6.63 20.93
CA CYS A 64 -2.01 7.38 19.96
C CYS A 64 -2.81 8.52 20.62
N LEU A 65 -2.85 9.68 19.94
CA LEU A 65 -3.70 10.81 20.29
C LEU A 65 -4.91 10.94 19.36
N GLY A 66 -4.87 10.35 18.17
CA GLY A 66 -5.91 10.42 17.17
C GLY A 66 -5.38 10.22 15.76
N PHE A 67 -6.25 10.46 14.78
CA PHE A 67 -5.99 10.17 13.37
C PHE A 67 -6.35 11.31 12.45
N VAL A 68 -5.63 11.42 11.34
CA VAL A 68 -6.05 12.08 10.12
C VAL A 68 -5.93 11.06 8.99
N LEU A 69 -7.05 10.57 8.49
CA LEU A 69 -7.10 9.49 7.50
C LEU A 69 -7.67 10.01 6.18
N ARG A 70 -7.00 9.67 5.08
CA ARG A 70 -7.44 10.05 3.73
C ARG A 70 -7.60 8.82 2.86
N GLY A 71 -8.78 8.69 2.20
CA GLY A 71 -9.03 7.55 1.32
C GLY A 71 -8.77 6.24 2.06
N VAL A 72 -9.58 5.95 3.09
CA VAL A 72 -9.40 4.79 3.96
C VAL A 72 -9.37 3.50 3.15
N PHE A 73 -8.35 2.68 3.39
CA PHE A 73 -8.17 1.35 2.85
C PHE A 73 -7.99 0.39 4.03
N LEU A 74 -8.74 -0.70 4.06
CA LEU A 74 -8.74 -1.65 5.18
C LEU A 74 -7.88 -2.88 4.93
N GLY A 75 -7.35 -3.02 3.71
CA GLY A 75 -6.49 -4.13 3.32
C GLY A 75 -7.26 -5.44 3.10
N THR A 76 -8.56 -5.39 2.86
CA THR A 76 -9.39 -6.57 2.64
C THR A 76 -9.23 -7.12 1.22
N ARG A 77 -9.47 -8.43 1.05
CA ARG A 77 -9.51 -9.05 -0.28
C ARG A 77 -10.53 -8.41 -1.20
N ALA A 78 -11.66 -7.95 -0.67
CA ALA A 78 -12.70 -7.28 -1.43
C ALA A 78 -12.18 -5.97 -2.04
N GLU A 79 -11.44 -5.15 -1.27
CA GLU A 79 -10.86 -3.91 -1.75
C GLU A 79 -9.71 -4.15 -2.74
N ILE A 80 -8.86 -5.15 -2.49
CA ILE A 80 -7.81 -5.57 -3.42
C ILE A 80 -8.42 -6.02 -4.76
N ASN A 81 -9.47 -6.84 -4.71
CA ASN A 81 -10.18 -7.26 -5.92
C ASN A 81 -10.87 -6.08 -6.62
N TRP A 82 -11.46 -5.16 -5.85
CA TRP A 82 -12.03 -3.94 -6.39
C TRP A 82 -11.00 -3.15 -7.20
N PHE A 83 -9.81 -2.90 -6.64
CA PHE A 83 -8.74 -2.19 -7.33
C PHE A 83 -8.30 -2.90 -8.61
N LEU A 84 -8.01 -4.19 -8.55
CA LEU A 84 -7.46 -4.96 -9.67
C LEU A 84 -8.48 -5.22 -10.78
N ASN A 85 -9.77 -5.36 -10.43
CA ASN A 85 -10.77 -5.84 -11.38
C ASN A 85 -11.96 -4.89 -11.55
N ASP A 86 -12.58 -4.41 -10.46
CA ASP A 86 -13.86 -3.69 -10.56
C ASP A 86 -13.71 -2.22 -10.93
N MET A 87 -12.58 -1.60 -10.64
CA MET A 87 -12.26 -0.22 -11.04
C MET A 87 -12.31 -0.04 -12.57
N ARG A 88 -12.23 -1.09 -13.37
CA ARG A 88 -12.43 -1.05 -14.83
C ARG A 88 -13.77 -0.43 -15.25
N ARG A 89 -14.77 -0.44 -14.36
CA ARG A 89 -16.09 0.17 -14.60
C ARG A 89 -16.02 1.69 -14.63
N PHE A 90 -15.06 2.27 -13.94
CA PHE A 90 -14.84 3.71 -13.81
C PHE A 90 -13.67 4.20 -14.68
N PHE A 91 -12.65 3.36 -14.86
CA PHE A 91 -11.41 3.66 -15.58
C PHE A 91 -11.12 2.60 -16.65
N PRO A 92 -12.01 2.38 -17.63
CA PRO A 92 -11.88 1.27 -18.59
C PRO A 92 -10.62 1.37 -19.45
N GLU A 93 -10.24 2.55 -19.91
CA GLU A 93 -9.04 2.73 -20.74
C GLU A 93 -7.75 2.51 -19.96
N ALA A 94 -7.69 2.97 -18.71
CA ALA A 94 -6.55 2.76 -17.85
C ALA A 94 -6.42 1.26 -17.51
N TRP A 95 -7.52 0.60 -17.18
CA TRP A 95 -7.55 -0.83 -16.93
C TRP A 95 -7.13 -1.65 -18.15
N GLN A 96 -7.60 -1.30 -19.34
CA GLN A 96 -7.21 -1.98 -20.56
C GLN A 96 -5.70 -1.89 -20.82
N LYS A 97 -5.09 -0.73 -20.56
CA LYS A 97 -3.63 -0.55 -20.64
C LYS A 97 -2.90 -1.40 -19.59
N PHE A 98 -3.42 -1.42 -18.36
CA PHE A 98 -2.89 -2.22 -17.26
C PHE A 98 -2.86 -3.70 -17.61
N VAL A 99 -3.99 -4.29 -17.99
CA VAL A 99 -4.04 -5.73 -18.32
C VAL A 99 -3.28 -6.10 -19.59
N SER A 100 -3.00 -5.14 -20.48
CA SER A 100 -2.19 -5.39 -21.68
C SER A 100 -0.71 -5.65 -21.37
N ALA A 101 -0.25 -5.31 -20.18
CA ALA A 101 1.11 -5.60 -19.72
C ALA A 101 1.32 -7.09 -19.37
N VAL A 102 0.24 -7.88 -19.30
CA VAL A 102 0.29 -9.33 -19.06
C VAL A 102 -0.35 -10.09 -20.21
N SER A 103 0.10 -11.33 -20.42
CA SER A 103 -0.44 -12.15 -21.52
C SER A 103 -1.93 -12.48 -21.26
N PRO A 104 -2.75 -12.66 -22.32
CA PRO A 104 -4.15 -13.00 -22.17
C PRO A 104 -4.44 -14.21 -21.27
N SER A 105 -3.55 -15.21 -21.31
CA SER A 105 -3.66 -16.43 -20.50
C SER A 105 -3.44 -16.21 -19.00
N GLU A 106 -2.81 -15.09 -18.60
CA GLU A 106 -2.50 -14.78 -17.20
C GLU A 106 -3.49 -13.78 -16.59
N ARG A 107 -4.43 -13.24 -17.38
CA ARG A 107 -5.35 -12.19 -16.93
C ARG A 107 -6.40 -12.65 -15.93
N SER A 108 -6.55 -13.96 -15.73
CA SER A 108 -7.41 -14.52 -14.69
C SER A 108 -6.86 -14.28 -13.28
N ASP A 109 -5.54 -14.05 -13.15
CA ASP A 109 -4.89 -13.73 -11.89
C ASP A 109 -3.83 -12.62 -12.13
N LEU A 110 -4.33 -11.39 -12.20
CA LEU A 110 -3.50 -10.22 -12.47
C LEU A 110 -2.45 -10.00 -11.39
N LEU A 111 -2.80 -10.23 -10.12
CA LEU A 111 -1.89 -10.00 -9.01
C LEU A 111 -0.65 -10.89 -9.10
N THR A 112 -0.84 -12.19 -9.23
CA THR A 112 0.27 -13.14 -9.40
C THR A 112 1.06 -12.87 -10.69
N ALA A 113 0.38 -12.51 -11.78
CA ALA A 113 1.03 -12.20 -13.04
C ALA A 113 1.94 -10.97 -12.97
N PHE A 114 1.49 -9.91 -12.30
CA PHE A 114 2.30 -8.72 -12.05
C PHE A 114 3.43 -8.99 -11.06
N TYR A 115 3.14 -9.65 -9.93
CA TYR A 115 4.15 -9.96 -8.92
C TYR A 115 5.33 -10.76 -9.51
N ARG A 116 5.05 -11.75 -10.35
CA ARG A 116 6.10 -12.52 -11.04
C ARG A 116 6.99 -11.64 -11.93
N ARG A 117 6.42 -10.63 -12.58
CA ARG A 117 7.18 -9.69 -13.42
C ARG A 117 7.98 -8.72 -12.57
N LEU A 118 7.37 -8.19 -11.52
CA LEU A 118 8.00 -7.24 -10.59
C LEU A 118 9.20 -7.86 -9.86
N THR A 119 9.14 -9.16 -9.57
CA THR A 119 10.24 -9.91 -8.94
C THR A 119 11.20 -10.54 -9.96
N SER A 120 11.03 -10.26 -11.25
CA SER A 120 11.91 -10.79 -12.30
C SER A 120 13.35 -10.30 -12.12
N PRO A 121 14.36 -11.17 -12.31
CA PRO A 121 15.76 -10.76 -12.34
C PRO A 121 16.08 -9.86 -13.54
N SER A 122 15.22 -9.84 -14.56
CA SER A 122 15.34 -8.94 -15.70
C SER A 122 14.78 -7.54 -15.35
N LYS A 123 15.69 -6.60 -15.13
CA LYS A 123 15.32 -5.20 -14.83
C LYS A 123 14.33 -4.59 -15.86
N PRO A 124 14.47 -4.81 -17.19
CA PRO A 124 13.50 -4.31 -18.16
C PRO A 124 12.08 -4.87 -17.94
N ILE A 125 11.94 -6.16 -17.63
CA ILE A 125 10.63 -6.79 -17.38
C ILE A 125 10.01 -6.19 -16.11
N ALA A 126 10.78 -6.10 -15.03
CA ALA A 126 10.31 -5.55 -13.76
C ALA A 126 9.88 -4.08 -13.92
N MET A 127 10.66 -3.28 -14.63
CA MET A 127 10.35 -1.86 -14.86
C MET A 127 9.12 -1.67 -15.74
N GLN A 128 8.91 -2.49 -16.77
CA GLN A 128 7.72 -2.42 -17.60
C GLN A 128 6.45 -2.71 -16.78
N ALA A 129 6.48 -3.75 -15.95
CA ALA A 129 5.38 -4.09 -15.05
C ALA A 129 5.13 -2.97 -14.03
N ALA A 130 6.18 -2.43 -13.44
CA ALA A 130 6.09 -1.34 -12.46
C ALA A 130 5.47 -0.07 -13.07
N GLN A 131 5.87 0.30 -14.26
CA GLN A 131 5.31 1.46 -14.97
C GLN A 131 3.83 1.26 -15.31
N ALA A 132 3.43 0.04 -15.71
CA ALA A 132 2.03 -0.27 -15.99
C ALA A 132 1.17 -0.19 -14.72
N TRP A 133 1.68 -0.72 -13.61
CA TRP A 133 1.02 -0.68 -12.30
C TRP A 133 0.85 0.76 -11.81
N ALA A 134 1.94 1.49 -11.70
CA ALA A 134 1.93 2.88 -11.23
C ALA A 134 1.05 3.80 -12.12
N ALA A 135 1.06 3.60 -13.44
CA ALA A 135 0.21 4.36 -14.34
C ALA A 135 -1.29 4.08 -14.13
N TYR A 136 -1.63 2.83 -13.82
CA TYR A 136 -3.00 2.44 -13.50
C TYR A 136 -3.45 3.04 -12.17
N GLU A 137 -2.67 2.87 -11.11
CA GLU A 137 -2.94 3.45 -9.79
C GLU A 137 -3.14 4.96 -9.87
N ASN A 138 -2.21 5.68 -10.50
CA ASN A 138 -2.32 7.12 -10.69
C ASN A 138 -3.60 7.54 -11.43
N SER A 139 -4.03 6.76 -12.43
CA SER A 139 -5.27 7.02 -13.15
C SER A 139 -6.51 6.83 -12.27
N CYS A 140 -6.45 5.91 -11.30
CA CYS A 140 -7.54 5.66 -10.35
C CYS A 140 -7.55 6.68 -9.20
N ALA A 141 -6.38 7.21 -8.82
CA ALA A 141 -6.23 8.10 -7.67
C ALA A 141 -6.58 9.56 -7.96
N THR A 142 -6.56 10.01 -9.22
CA THR A 142 -6.77 11.41 -9.60
C THR A 142 -7.62 11.56 -10.84
N LEU A 143 -8.44 12.62 -10.89
CA LEU A 143 -9.19 13.00 -12.11
C LEU A 143 -8.36 13.83 -13.09
N ALA A 144 -7.26 14.39 -12.64
CA ALA A 144 -6.33 15.15 -13.48
C ALA A 144 -5.20 14.26 -13.97
N ALA A 145 -4.72 14.48 -15.20
CA ALA A 145 -3.53 13.81 -15.69
C ALA A 145 -2.33 14.18 -14.81
N VAL A 146 -1.78 13.21 -14.11
CA VAL A 146 -0.59 13.37 -13.30
C VAL A 146 0.63 12.96 -14.10
N SER A 147 1.75 13.69 -13.94
CA SER A 147 3.03 13.29 -14.48
C SER A 147 3.39 11.90 -13.97
N ARG A 148 3.77 11.00 -14.88
CA ARG A 148 4.14 9.63 -14.57
C ARG A 148 5.20 9.62 -13.47
N GLU A 149 4.99 8.82 -12.44
CA GLU A 149 6.10 8.40 -11.61
C GLU A 149 7.12 7.68 -12.49
N ALA A 150 8.30 8.26 -12.63
CA ALA A 150 9.31 7.76 -13.54
C ALA A 150 10.39 7.01 -12.74
N GLY A 151 10.93 5.94 -13.35
CA GLY A 151 12.12 5.27 -12.86
C GLY A 151 11.89 4.38 -11.64
N ASP A 152 12.87 4.36 -10.76
CA ASP A 152 12.96 3.42 -9.65
C ASP A 152 11.82 3.57 -8.62
N ARG A 153 11.19 4.74 -8.49
CA ARG A 153 10.00 4.92 -7.61
C ARG A 153 8.81 4.07 -8.02
N ALA A 154 8.56 3.94 -9.33
CA ALA A 154 7.50 3.06 -9.81
C ALA A 154 7.76 1.59 -9.44
N LEU A 155 9.04 1.18 -9.43
CA LEU A 155 9.40 -0.18 -9.05
C LEU A 155 9.13 -0.46 -7.56
N SER A 156 9.58 0.43 -6.67
CA SER A 156 9.35 0.22 -5.23
C SER A 156 7.85 0.27 -4.89
N LEU A 157 7.10 1.22 -5.47
CA LEU A 157 5.66 1.30 -5.30
C LEU A 157 4.97 0.00 -5.71
N ALA A 158 5.08 -0.37 -6.99
CA ALA A 158 4.38 -1.52 -7.54
C ALA A 158 4.79 -2.85 -6.89
N LEU A 159 6.09 -3.03 -6.63
CA LEU A 159 6.59 -4.26 -6.01
C LEU A 159 6.09 -4.43 -4.58
N LEU A 160 6.16 -3.38 -3.78
CA LEU A 160 5.71 -3.46 -2.39
C LEU A 160 4.19 -3.58 -2.32
N GLU A 161 3.43 -2.83 -3.11
CA GLU A 161 1.98 -2.93 -3.13
C GLU A 161 1.53 -4.33 -3.56
N ALA A 162 2.09 -4.87 -4.65
CA ALA A 162 1.80 -6.23 -5.09
C ALA A 162 2.21 -7.29 -4.05
N HIS A 163 3.32 -7.08 -3.35
CA HIS A 163 3.77 -7.94 -2.26
C HIS A 163 2.77 -7.96 -1.10
N TYR A 164 2.30 -6.79 -0.65
CA TYR A 164 1.30 -6.69 0.40
C TYR A 164 -0.04 -7.28 -0.03
N PHE A 165 -0.50 -6.99 -1.23
CA PHE A 165 -1.76 -7.54 -1.75
C PHE A 165 -1.74 -9.07 -1.87
N LEU A 166 -0.63 -9.64 -2.33
CA LEU A 166 -0.49 -11.08 -2.47
C LEU A 166 -0.54 -11.82 -1.12
N HIS A 167 -0.15 -11.14 -0.05
CA HIS A 167 -0.13 -11.69 1.30
C HIS A 167 -1.24 -11.11 2.20
N ASP A 168 -2.35 -10.64 1.60
CA ASP A 168 -3.49 -10.08 2.35
C ASP A 168 -3.08 -8.98 3.34
N CYS A 169 -2.14 -8.13 2.90
CA CYS A 169 -1.53 -7.08 3.74
C CYS A 169 -0.90 -7.61 5.04
N PHE A 170 -0.58 -8.89 5.13
CA PHE A 170 -0.10 -9.57 6.35
C PHE A 170 -1.02 -9.38 7.55
N LEU A 171 -2.32 -9.24 7.30
CA LEU A 171 -3.36 -9.07 8.31
C LEU A 171 -4.42 -10.18 8.15
N PRO A 172 -5.01 -10.65 9.25
CA PRO A 172 -6.22 -11.47 9.15
C PRO A 172 -7.33 -10.73 8.39
N GLU A 173 -8.17 -11.47 7.69
CA GLU A 173 -9.34 -10.89 7.03
C GLU A 173 -10.18 -10.10 8.04
N ASN A 174 -10.61 -8.90 7.64
CA ASN A 174 -11.36 -7.95 8.48
C ASN A 174 -10.66 -7.47 9.77
N TYR A 175 -9.34 -7.65 9.89
CA TYR A 175 -8.59 -7.30 11.11
C TYR A 175 -8.93 -5.91 11.66
N ILE A 176 -8.94 -4.90 10.82
CA ILE A 176 -9.25 -3.52 11.26
C ILE A 176 -10.71 -3.41 11.70
N LEU A 177 -11.66 -3.97 10.95
CA LEU A 177 -13.09 -3.90 11.28
C LEU A 177 -13.41 -4.58 12.61
N ASP A 178 -12.77 -5.70 12.89
CA ASP A 178 -12.97 -6.46 14.12
C ASP A 178 -12.43 -5.75 15.36
N HIS A 179 -11.40 -4.90 15.19
CA HIS A 179 -10.69 -4.24 16.29
C HIS A 179 -10.93 -2.73 16.41
N VAL A 180 -11.48 -2.07 15.37
CA VAL A 180 -11.63 -0.61 15.34
C VAL A 180 -12.45 -0.04 16.49
N LYS A 181 -13.36 -0.82 17.06
CA LYS A 181 -14.13 -0.42 18.25
C LYS A 181 -13.26 -0.08 19.46
N ASN A 182 -12.08 -0.70 19.55
CA ASN A 182 -11.11 -0.43 20.62
C ASN A 182 -10.51 0.98 20.50
N LEU A 183 -10.62 1.59 19.32
CA LEU A 183 -10.10 2.93 19.01
C LEU A 183 -11.16 4.04 19.11
N SER A 184 -12.40 3.71 19.49
CA SER A 184 -13.56 4.64 19.50
C SER A 184 -13.38 5.86 20.40
N HIS A 185 -12.45 5.81 21.34
CA HIS A 185 -12.09 6.92 22.24
C HIS A 185 -11.07 7.90 21.62
N LEU A 186 -10.48 7.57 20.50
CA LEU A 186 -9.50 8.41 19.80
C LEU A 186 -10.21 9.26 18.72
N PRO A 187 -9.98 10.58 18.70
CA PRO A 187 -10.56 11.44 17.67
C PRO A 187 -9.98 11.09 16.29
N ALA A 188 -10.82 11.13 15.26
CA ALA A 188 -10.44 10.87 13.89
C ALA A 188 -11.03 11.91 12.93
N PHE A 189 -10.19 12.45 12.05
CA PHE A 189 -10.60 13.21 10.87
C PHE A 189 -10.45 12.31 9.66
N VAL A 190 -11.54 12.07 8.94
CA VAL A 190 -11.57 11.24 7.73
C VAL A 190 -11.91 12.10 6.54
N VAL A 191 -11.08 12.04 5.49
CA VAL A 191 -11.22 12.85 4.26
C VAL A 191 -11.28 11.94 3.04
#